data_bb92abbd535d9f24ab20fad134c0e9de
#
_entry.id   bb92abbd535d9f24ab20fad134c0e9de
#
_cell.length_a   1.000
_cell.length_b   1.000
_cell.length_c   1.000
_cell.angle_alpha   90.00
_cell.angle_beta   90.00
_cell.angle_gamma   90.00
#
_symmetry.space_group_name_H-M   'P 1'
#
loop_
_entity.id
_entity.type
_entity.pdbx_description
1 polymer ?
#
loop_
_entity_poly.entity_id
_entity_poly.type
_entity_poly.pdbx_seq_one_letter_code
_entity_poly.pdbx_strand_id
1 'polypeptide(L)'
;CITVENVGNQAAVDAIAYLHHPSGFTYILGSPYTDYTDTIITWELNDFNPNEPITFCTFFTASADYIIDDIKLTVGSIKPVIGDYLIENNVDSIFTTVVAACDPNHKTVIPAGIGDEGYIDPNTEWLEYTVEFQNVGTAPATFVNIDDVIDTHLDLSSIEILGADHTYWMELSDENRITWHFDNINLPDSASDPAGSIGFVTYKIRVKEDAVVGTVITNTAYIYFDYNPAVITNTTKTTLELPNSIQEFNQYLNVYPNPAGDHILLQLEEVNTSGCNIKIYNINGEVILDAVLEAGQQMIQINSSNYPNGIYFISCSDIEGILKTNAKFIVAH
;
A
#
# COMPACT_ATOMS: atom_id res chain seq x y z
N CYS A 1 4.01 -1.71 -2.58
CA CYS A 1 4.28 -1.87 -4.03
C CYS A 1 3.44 -0.89 -4.84
N ILE A 2 3.93 -0.47 -6.02
CA ILE A 2 3.16 0.24 -7.03
C ILE A 2 3.19 -0.56 -8.33
N THR A 3 2.05 -0.66 -9.02
CA THR A 3 1.98 -1.29 -10.34
C THR A 3 1.61 -0.21 -11.36
N VAL A 4 2.38 -0.14 -12.43
CA VAL A 4 2.14 0.78 -13.56
C VAL A 4 1.85 -0.04 -14.80
N GLU A 5 0.86 0.38 -15.60
CA GLU A 5 0.47 -0.28 -16.84
C GLU A 5 0.25 0.73 -17.96
N ASN A 6 0.79 0.43 -19.12
CA ASN A 6 0.49 1.20 -20.32
C ASN A 6 -0.78 0.65 -20.99
N VAL A 7 -1.91 1.29 -20.75
CA VAL A 7 -3.21 0.91 -21.35
C VAL A 7 -3.41 1.45 -22.76
N GLY A 8 -2.40 2.10 -23.32
CA GLY A 8 -2.39 2.58 -24.70
C GLY A 8 -2.22 1.46 -25.74
N ASN A 9 -1.98 1.83 -26.96
CA ASN A 9 -1.77 0.90 -28.08
C ASN A 9 -0.36 0.98 -28.69
N GLN A 10 0.52 1.80 -28.09
CA GLN A 10 1.91 1.97 -28.51
C GLN A 10 2.82 2.00 -27.28
N ALA A 11 4.07 1.56 -27.44
CA ALA A 11 5.06 1.66 -26.39
C ALA A 11 5.32 3.14 -26.02
N ALA A 12 5.36 3.41 -24.73
CA ALA A 12 5.75 4.72 -24.22
C ALA A 12 7.27 4.79 -24.12
N VAL A 13 7.86 5.80 -24.73
CA VAL A 13 9.29 6.07 -24.69
C VAL A 13 9.54 7.08 -23.56
N ASP A 14 10.63 6.88 -22.81
CA ASP A 14 11.05 7.75 -21.72
C ASP A 14 9.98 7.89 -20.59
N ALA A 15 9.21 6.84 -20.34
CA ALA A 15 8.29 6.82 -19.21
C ALA A 15 9.09 6.75 -17.90
N ILE A 16 8.63 7.48 -16.90
CA ILE A 16 9.26 7.52 -15.57
C ILE A 16 8.18 7.32 -14.52
N ALA A 17 8.34 6.31 -13.68
CA ALA A 17 7.51 6.09 -12.52
C ALA A 17 8.15 6.70 -11.27
N TYR A 18 7.34 7.26 -10.39
CA TYR A 18 7.73 7.86 -9.13
C TYR A 18 6.94 7.28 -7.99
N LEU A 19 7.60 7.05 -6.86
CA LEU A 19 6.96 6.83 -5.57
C LEU A 19 7.34 7.98 -4.65
N HIS A 20 6.37 8.80 -4.29
CA HIS A 20 6.50 9.84 -3.29
C HIS A 20 6.10 9.26 -1.94
N HIS A 21 7.02 9.25 -1.00
CA HIS A 21 6.77 8.76 0.36
C HIS A 21 6.92 9.88 1.39
N PRO A 22 6.31 9.78 2.58
CA PRO A 22 6.42 10.80 3.62
C PRO A 22 7.87 11.03 4.04
N SER A 23 8.17 12.28 4.39
CA SER A 23 9.44 12.62 5.04
C SER A 23 9.56 11.84 6.36
N GLY A 24 10.75 11.31 6.67
CA GLY A 24 10.96 10.46 7.85
C GLY A 24 10.74 8.97 7.59
N PHE A 25 10.41 8.58 6.36
CA PHE A 25 10.58 7.20 5.89
C PHE A 25 11.99 7.06 5.32
N THR A 26 12.71 6.04 5.80
CA THR A 26 14.04 5.70 5.30
C THR A 26 13.93 4.41 4.50
N TYR A 27 14.34 4.46 3.23
CA TYR A 27 14.38 3.28 2.35
C TYR A 27 15.32 2.22 2.94
N ILE A 28 14.86 0.97 2.98
CA ILE A 28 15.64 -0.17 3.43
C ILE A 28 16.08 -0.98 2.21
N LEU A 29 15.11 -1.47 1.44
CA LEU A 29 15.31 -2.36 0.31
C LEU A 29 14.10 -2.32 -0.63
N GLY A 30 14.21 -2.93 -1.81
CA GLY A 30 13.12 -3.04 -2.77
C GLY A 30 13.60 -3.23 -4.20
N SER A 31 12.68 -3.08 -5.15
CA SER A 31 12.98 -3.15 -6.57
C SER A 31 14.10 -2.18 -6.94
N PRO A 32 15.08 -2.58 -7.78
CA PRO A 32 16.14 -1.69 -8.22
C PRO A 32 15.56 -0.39 -8.78
N TYR A 33 16.03 0.75 -8.32
CA TYR A 33 15.59 2.07 -8.74
C TYR A 33 16.67 2.80 -9.54
N THR A 34 16.25 3.82 -10.31
CA THR A 34 17.17 4.66 -11.09
C THR A 34 17.75 5.78 -10.25
N ASP A 35 16.91 6.42 -9.42
CA ASP A 35 17.30 7.51 -8.53
C ASP A 35 16.49 7.49 -7.24
N TYR A 36 17.08 8.03 -6.16
CA TYR A 36 16.45 8.12 -4.84
C TYR A 36 16.82 9.45 -4.17
N THR A 37 15.79 10.13 -3.70
CA THR A 37 15.92 11.32 -2.83
C THR A 37 15.22 11.04 -1.49
N ASP A 38 15.30 11.98 -0.55
CA ASP A 38 14.73 11.84 0.80
C ASP A 38 13.23 11.47 0.82
N THR A 39 12.50 11.72 -0.26
CA THR A 39 11.05 11.49 -0.33
C THR A 39 10.56 10.94 -1.66
N ILE A 40 11.45 10.65 -2.62
CA ILE A 40 11.06 10.20 -3.95
C ILE A 40 11.98 9.07 -4.42
N ILE A 41 11.38 7.97 -4.85
CA ILE A 41 12.05 6.91 -5.61
C ILE A 41 11.63 7.03 -7.07
N THR A 42 12.59 6.86 -7.97
CA THR A 42 12.38 7.01 -9.42
C THR A 42 12.79 5.75 -10.15
N TRP A 43 11.96 5.31 -11.11
CA TRP A 43 12.24 4.24 -12.04
C TRP A 43 12.08 4.74 -13.47
N GLU A 44 13.14 4.67 -14.26
CA GLU A 44 13.08 4.90 -15.71
C GLU A 44 12.62 3.63 -16.40
N LEU A 45 11.55 3.74 -17.19
CA LEU A 45 10.94 2.64 -17.91
C LEU A 45 11.31 2.75 -19.39
N ASN A 46 12.30 1.95 -19.79
CA ASN A 46 12.67 1.86 -21.21
C ASN A 46 11.69 0.91 -21.92
N ASP A 47 11.12 1.36 -23.05
CA ASP A 47 10.20 0.56 -23.87
C ASP A 47 8.98 0.04 -23.07
N PHE A 48 8.28 0.95 -22.37
CA PHE A 48 7.09 0.61 -21.59
C PHE A 48 5.95 0.19 -22.54
N ASN A 49 5.82 -1.12 -22.74
CA ASN A 49 4.93 -1.73 -23.73
C ASN A 49 3.47 -1.70 -23.27
N PRO A 50 2.49 -1.67 -24.21
CA PRO A 50 1.08 -1.80 -23.90
C PRO A 50 0.74 -3.14 -23.24
N ASN A 51 -0.13 -3.10 -22.22
CA ASN A 51 -0.67 -4.26 -21.51
C ASN A 51 0.41 -5.15 -20.85
N GLU A 52 1.55 -4.58 -20.54
CA GLU A 52 2.61 -5.22 -19.77
C GLU A 52 2.78 -4.47 -18.44
N PRO A 53 2.05 -4.84 -17.37
CA PRO A 53 2.16 -4.18 -16.08
C PRO A 53 3.54 -4.44 -15.46
N ILE A 54 4.10 -3.40 -14.83
CA ILE A 54 5.37 -3.46 -14.11
C ILE A 54 5.10 -3.11 -12.65
N THR A 55 5.54 -3.96 -11.74
CA THR A 55 5.38 -3.74 -10.30
C THR A 55 6.72 -3.43 -9.64
N PHE A 56 6.74 -2.37 -8.83
CA PHE A 56 7.88 -1.98 -8.01
C PHE A 56 7.48 -2.07 -6.53
N CYS A 57 8.23 -2.82 -5.75
CA CYS A 57 8.04 -2.96 -4.31
C CYS A 57 9.20 -2.31 -3.57
N THR A 58 8.88 -1.59 -2.48
CA THR A 58 9.85 -0.88 -1.65
C THR A 58 9.48 -1.01 -0.18
N PHE A 59 10.49 -1.10 0.67
CA PHE A 59 10.33 -1.18 2.12
C PHE A 59 11.04 -0.01 2.78
N PHE A 60 10.41 0.52 3.82
CA PHE A 60 10.90 1.67 4.57
C PHE A 60 10.83 1.40 6.07
N THR A 61 11.77 1.97 6.82
CA THR A 61 11.57 2.20 8.24
C THR A 61 10.91 3.55 8.45
N ALA A 62 9.94 3.62 9.35
CA ALA A 62 9.36 4.88 9.80
C ALA A 62 10.24 5.52 10.89
N SER A 63 10.31 6.86 10.93
CA SER A 63 10.98 7.57 12.00
C SER A 63 10.31 7.28 13.35
N ALA A 64 11.12 7.17 14.40
CA ALA A 64 10.61 7.06 15.79
C ALA A 64 9.86 8.34 16.27
N ASP A 65 9.98 9.44 15.53
CA ASP A 65 9.31 10.70 15.83
C ASP A 65 7.85 10.73 15.33
N TYR A 66 7.41 9.70 14.62
CA TYR A 66 6.02 9.62 14.18
C TYR A 66 5.10 9.34 15.36
N ILE A 67 3.99 10.06 15.39
CA ILE A 67 2.94 9.86 16.39
C ILE A 67 2.08 8.68 15.95
N ILE A 68 1.76 7.78 16.88
CA ILE A 68 0.81 6.67 16.65
C ILE A 68 -0.53 7.28 16.22
N ASP A 69 -1.23 6.61 15.31
CA ASP A 69 -2.48 7.03 14.67
C ASP A 69 -2.34 8.20 13.67
N ASP A 70 -1.12 8.70 13.43
CA ASP A 70 -0.90 9.64 12.34
C ASP A 70 -1.18 8.98 10.99
N ILE A 71 -1.86 9.72 10.11
CA ILE A 71 -2.13 9.28 8.75
C ILE A 71 -1.03 9.84 7.83
N LYS A 72 -0.39 8.95 7.09
CA LYS A 72 0.67 9.27 6.13
C LYS A 72 0.21 8.96 4.70
N LEU A 73 0.50 9.85 3.78
CA LEU A 73 0.18 9.72 2.36
C LEU A 73 1.40 9.23 1.59
N THR A 74 1.21 8.16 0.81
CA THR A 74 2.15 7.71 -0.21
C THR A 74 1.49 7.86 -1.58
N VAL A 75 2.21 8.39 -2.57
CA VAL A 75 1.68 8.65 -3.92
C VAL A 75 2.54 7.95 -4.95
N GLY A 76 1.92 7.07 -5.72
CA GLY A 76 2.49 6.54 -6.96
C GLY A 76 2.13 7.44 -8.14
N SER A 77 3.06 7.73 -9.00
CA SER A 77 2.78 8.50 -10.22
C SER A 77 3.64 8.06 -11.39
N ILE A 78 3.13 8.27 -12.61
CA ILE A 78 3.90 8.09 -13.84
C ILE A 78 3.95 9.42 -14.59
N LYS A 79 5.13 9.77 -15.12
CA LYS A 79 5.28 10.99 -15.91
C LYS A 79 4.48 10.87 -17.20
N PRO A 80 3.60 11.82 -17.52
CA PRO A 80 2.86 11.83 -18.78
C PRO A 80 3.83 11.84 -19.97
N VAL A 81 3.54 11.01 -20.96
CA VAL A 81 4.28 10.98 -22.22
C VAL A 81 3.47 11.66 -23.34
N ILE A 82 4.14 11.99 -24.46
CA ILE A 82 3.44 12.58 -25.61
C ILE A 82 2.39 11.59 -26.13
N GLY A 83 1.13 12.04 -26.20
CA GLY A 83 0.00 11.22 -26.64
C GLY A 83 -0.79 10.58 -25.52
N ASP A 84 -0.43 10.84 -24.28
CA ASP A 84 -1.22 10.48 -23.11
C ASP A 84 -2.38 11.49 -22.95
N TYR A 85 -3.60 11.01 -23.11
CA TYR A 85 -4.82 11.83 -23.05
C TYR A 85 -5.60 11.66 -21.72
N LEU A 86 -5.18 10.71 -20.86
CA LEU A 86 -5.84 10.39 -19.60
C LEU A 86 -4.90 10.59 -18.40
N ILE A 87 -4.34 11.80 -18.30
CA ILE A 87 -3.35 12.15 -17.25
C ILE A 87 -3.87 11.90 -15.82
N GLU A 88 -5.18 11.83 -15.63
CA GLU A 88 -5.81 11.60 -14.31
C GLU A 88 -5.56 10.17 -13.79
N ASN A 89 -5.29 9.19 -14.66
CA ASN A 89 -4.97 7.83 -14.27
C ASN A 89 -3.45 7.62 -13.99
N ASN A 90 -2.64 8.65 -14.18
CA ASN A 90 -1.20 8.61 -13.94
C ASN A 90 -0.81 8.82 -12.48
N VAL A 91 -1.74 8.97 -11.60
CA VAL A 91 -1.51 9.22 -10.17
C VAL A 91 -2.50 8.43 -9.34
N ASP A 92 -1.94 7.65 -8.42
CA ASP A 92 -2.71 6.96 -7.37
C ASP A 92 -2.07 7.20 -6.00
N SER A 93 -2.83 6.99 -4.93
CA SER A 93 -2.37 7.30 -3.59
C SER A 93 -2.96 6.35 -2.55
N ILE A 94 -2.18 6.12 -1.48
CA ILE A 94 -2.64 5.36 -0.33
C ILE A 94 -2.37 6.15 0.95
N PHE A 95 -3.36 6.18 1.84
CA PHE A 95 -3.22 6.66 3.20
C PHE A 95 -2.93 5.49 4.11
N THR A 96 -1.87 5.60 4.91
CA THR A 96 -1.46 4.58 5.87
C THR A 96 -1.44 5.18 7.27
N THR A 97 -2.08 4.50 8.23
CA THR A 97 -2.03 4.90 9.64
C THR A 97 -0.75 4.39 10.29
N VAL A 98 -0.07 5.25 11.04
CA VAL A 98 1.10 4.87 11.83
C VAL A 98 0.62 4.06 13.04
N VAL A 99 1.06 2.82 13.15
CA VAL A 99 0.73 1.94 14.28
C VAL A 99 1.96 1.65 15.13
N ALA A 100 1.77 1.45 16.42
CA ALA A 100 2.83 1.03 17.32
C ALA A 100 2.88 -0.50 17.41
N ALA A 101 4.09 -1.04 17.47
CA ALA A 101 4.38 -2.47 17.55
C ALA A 101 3.91 -3.26 16.32
N CYS A 102 4.73 -3.26 15.29
CA CYS A 102 4.68 -4.26 14.24
C CYS A 102 5.48 -5.48 14.70
N ASP A 103 4.90 -6.67 14.62
CA ASP A 103 5.69 -7.90 14.66
C ASP A 103 6.55 -7.90 13.39
N PRO A 104 7.88 -7.96 13.49
CA PRO A 104 8.74 -7.95 12.32
C PRO A 104 8.57 -9.20 11.44
N ASN A 105 7.83 -10.19 11.92
CA ASN A 105 7.47 -11.41 11.20
C ASN A 105 5.97 -11.37 10.92
N HIS A 106 5.56 -10.67 9.88
CA HIS A 106 4.16 -10.48 9.60
C HIS A 106 3.79 -10.70 8.13
N LYS A 107 2.50 -10.82 7.89
CA LYS A 107 1.93 -11.02 6.56
C LYS A 107 0.90 -9.96 6.25
N THR A 108 0.98 -9.40 5.05
CA THR A 108 -0.01 -8.44 4.54
C THR A 108 -0.71 -8.97 3.31
N VAL A 109 -1.85 -8.38 2.98
CA VAL A 109 -2.62 -8.68 1.76
C VAL A 109 -3.09 -7.38 1.10
N ILE A 110 -3.05 -7.32 -0.21
CA ILE A 110 -3.60 -6.25 -1.02
C ILE A 110 -4.62 -6.84 -2.01
N PRO A 111 -5.85 -6.30 -2.06
CA PRO A 111 -6.38 -5.23 -1.21
C PRO A 111 -6.54 -5.66 0.24
N ALA A 112 -6.22 -4.79 1.18
CA ALA A 112 -6.34 -5.07 2.62
C ALA A 112 -7.79 -5.22 3.09
N GLY A 113 -8.73 -4.72 2.29
CA GLY A 113 -10.14 -4.74 2.61
C GLY A 113 -10.56 -3.72 3.68
N ILE A 114 -11.83 -3.74 4.03
CA ILE A 114 -12.46 -2.80 4.96
C ILE A 114 -12.80 -3.54 6.27
N GLY A 115 -12.43 -2.93 7.40
CA GLY A 115 -12.70 -3.47 8.74
C GLY A 115 -11.95 -4.76 9.07
N ASP A 116 -12.19 -5.31 10.25
CA ASP A 116 -11.50 -6.51 10.77
C ASP A 116 -11.80 -7.78 9.95
N GLU A 117 -12.89 -7.78 9.20
CA GLU A 117 -13.28 -8.87 8.32
C GLU A 117 -12.59 -8.80 6.94
N GLY A 118 -11.92 -7.68 6.63
CA GLY A 118 -11.22 -7.49 5.36
C GLY A 118 -12.14 -7.55 4.15
N TYR A 119 -13.29 -6.84 4.18
CA TYR A 119 -14.26 -6.85 3.07
C TYR A 119 -13.69 -6.23 1.80
N ILE A 120 -13.75 -6.96 0.70
CA ILE A 120 -13.32 -6.50 -0.63
C ILE A 120 -14.40 -6.76 -1.67
N ASP A 121 -14.26 -6.12 -2.84
CA ASP A 121 -15.16 -6.37 -3.99
C ASP A 121 -15.15 -7.87 -4.34
N PRO A 122 -16.32 -8.53 -4.40
CA PRO A 122 -16.41 -9.94 -4.80
C PRO A 122 -15.85 -10.26 -6.19
N ASN A 123 -15.67 -9.26 -7.05
CA ASN A 123 -15.08 -9.42 -8.37
C ASN A 123 -13.56 -9.27 -8.36
N THR A 124 -12.93 -9.14 -7.20
CA THR A 124 -11.47 -9.07 -7.10
C THR A 124 -10.85 -10.38 -7.60
N GLU A 125 -10.06 -10.31 -8.66
CA GLU A 125 -9.45 -11.48 -9.28
C GLU A 125 -8.14 -11.89 -8.61
N TRP A 126 -7.39 -10.95 -8.07
CA TRP A 126 -6.04 -11.17 -7.54
C TRP A 126 -5.89 -10.65 -6.13
N LEU A 127 -5.21 -11.45 -5.31
CA LEU A 127 -4.70 -11.03 -4.01
C LEU A 127 -3.18 -11.04 -4.04
N GLU A 128 -2.57 -9.95 -3.58
CA GLU A 128 -1.12 -9.83 -3.41
C GLU A 128 -0.78 -10.01 -1.94
N TYR A 129 0.13 -10.94 -1.64
CA TYR A 129 0.61 -11.20 -0.30
C TYR A 129 2.07 -10.84 -0.17
N THR A 130 2.42 -10.20 0.94
CA THR A 130 3.81 -10.01 1.35
C THR A 130 4.03 -10.69 2.69
N VAL A 131 5.05 -11.53 2.76
CA VAL A 131 5.56 -12.10 4.01
C VAL A 131 6.88 -11.41 4.33
N GLU A 132 6.92 -10.71 5.44
CA GLU A 132 8.13 -10.09 5.97
C GLU A 132 8.67 -10.93 7.12
N PHE A 133 10.00 -10.99 7.24
CA PHE A 133 10.67 -11.70 8.31
C PHE A 133 11.91 -10.96 8.78
N GLN A 134 12.20 -11.07 10.08
CA GLN A 134 13.40 -10.51 10.68
C GLN A 134 14.04 -11.51 11.63
N ASN A 135 15.34 -11.64 11.53
CA ASN A 135 16.10 -12.40 12.51
C ASN A 135 16.29 -11.59 13.80
N VAL A 136 15.43 -11.82 14.77
CA VAL A 136 15.51 -11.22 16.12
C VAL A 136 16.31 -12.09 17.10
N GLY A 137 17.02 -13.13 16.60
CA GLY A 137 17.91 -13.99 17.37
C GLY A 137 19.16 -13.27 17.85
N THR A 138 20.16 -14.04 18.25
CA THR A 138 21.46 -13.55 18.77
C THR A 138 22.63 -13.91 17.88
N ALA A 139 22.39 -14.50 16.73
CA ALA A 139 23.40 -14.91 15.75
C ALA A 139 22.77 -14.90 14.34
N PRO A 140 23.60 -14.79 13.28
CA PRO A 140 23.12 -14.88 11.92
C PRO A 140 22.41 -16.21 11.64
N ALA A 141 21.25 -16.16 10.98
CA ALA A 141 20.58 -17.35 10.49
C ALA A 141 21.21 -17.82 9.17
N THR A 142 21.62 -19.08 9.09
CA THR A 142 22.28 -19.64 7.91
C THR A 142 21.30 -19.81 6.75
N PHE A 143 20.09 -20.21 7.06
CA PHE A 143 18.98 -20.32 6.08
C PHE A 143 17.65 -19.91 6.71
N VAL A 144 16.71 -19.53 5.86
CA VAL A 144 15.33 -19.26 6.26
C VAL A 144 14.40 -20.06 5.35
N ASN A 145 13.40 -20.71 5.92
CA ASN A 145 12.33 -21.34 5.18
C ASN A 145 11.00 -20.68 5.56
N ILE A 146 10.15 -20.48 4.57
CA ILE A 146 8.79 -19.93 4.77
C ILE A 146 7.79 -20.92 4.22
N ASP A 147 6.98 -21.49 5.08
CA ASP A 147 5.83 -22.32 4.71
C ASP A 147 4.55 -21.50 4.72
N ASP A 148 3.87 -21.47 3.61
CA ASP A 148 2.61 -20.75 3.44
C ASP A 148 1.52 -21.73 2.96
N VAL A 149 0.51 -21.95 3.81
CA VAL A 149 -0.60 -22.83 3.47
C VAL A 149 -1.70 -22.00 2.84
N ILE A 150 -1.82 -22.14 1.54
CA ILE A 150 -2.71 -21.34 0.70
C ILE A 150 -4.15 -21.80 0.87
N ASP A 151 -5.05 -20.85 1.07
CA ASP A 151 -6.49 -21.12 1.18
C ASP A 151 -7.01 -21.84 -0.08
N THR A 152 -7.96 -22.73 0.12
CA THR A 152 -8.53 -23.57 -0.96
C THR A 152 -9.29 -22.77 -2.02
N HIS A 153 -9.69 -21.53 -1.72
CA HIS A 153 -10.35 -20.64 -2.68
C HIS A 153 -9.35 -19.86 -3.56
N LEU A 154 -8.04 -20.08 -3.37
CA LEU A 154 -6.99 -19.52 -4.20
C LEU A 154 -6.43 -20.55 -5.18
N ASP A 155 -6.14 -20.12 -6.40
CA ASP A 155 -5.57 -20.98 -7.44
C ASP A 155 -4.04 -20.98 -7.36
N LEU A 156 -3.48 -22.02 -6.71
CA LEU A 156 -2.03 -22.15 -6.54
C LEU A 156 -1.28 -22.19 -7.88
N SER A 157 -1.92 -22.63 -8.97
CA SER A 157 -1.28 -22.67 -10.29
C SER A 157 -1.10 -21.30 -10.92
N SER A 158 -1.78 -20.28 -10.39
CA SER A 158 -1.74 -18.89 -10.87
C SER A 158 -0.68 -18.04 -10.17
N ILE A 159 0.09 -18.63 -9.23
CA ILE A 159 1.05 -17.84 -8.45
C ILE A 159 2.06 -17.12 -9.34
N GLU A 160 2.25 -15.83 -9.09
CA GLU A 160 3.28 -15.01 -9.70
C GLU A 160 4.10 -14.32 -8.60
N ILE A 161 5.42 -14.48 -8.63
CA ILE A 161 6.30 -13.84 -7.67
C ILE A 161 6.59 -12.41 -8.14
N LEU A 162 6.26 -11.44 -7.31
CA LEU A 162 6.46 -10.02 -7.59
C LEU A 162 7.82 -9.52 -7.12
N GLY A 163 8.36 -10.10 -6.02
CA GLY A 163 9.68 -9.72 -5.53
C GLY A 163 10.11 -10.53 -4.32
N ALA A 164 11.41 -10.58 -4.12
CA ALA A 164 12.08 -11.03 -2.92
C ALA A 164 13.43 -10.31 -2.83
N ASP A 165 13.91 -10.04 -1.62
CA ASP A 165 15.17 -9.33 -1.41
C ASP A 165 16.41 -10.23 -1.41
N HIS A 166 16.21 -11.54 -1.22
CA HIS A 166 17.26 -12.53 -1.20
C HIS A 166 17.05 -13.61 -2.26
N THR A 167 18.13 -14.28 -2.65
CA THR A 167 18.05 -15.43 -3.55
C THR A 167 17.30 -16.58 -2.88
N TYR A 168 16.31 -17.10 -3.57
CA TYR A 168 15.46 -18.19 -3.11
C TYR A 168 15.22 -19.23 -4.20
N TRP A 169 14.74 -20.37 -3.81
CA TRP A 169 14.00 -21.28 -4.64
C TRP A 169 12.69 -21.66 -3.94
N MET A 170 11.69 -22.10 -4.68
CA MET A 170 10.41 -22.44 -4.08
C MET A 170 9.94 -23.85 -4.47
N GLU A 171 9.16 -24.43 -3.59
CA GLU A 171 8.50 -25.73 -3.76
C GLU A 171 7.00 -25.56 -3.62
N LEU A 172 6.24 -26.21 -4.52
CA LEU A 172 4.78 -26.29 -4.44
C LEU A 172 4.40 -27.72 -4.10
N SER A 173 3.58 -27.92 -3.08
CA SER A 173 3.10 -29.24 -2.66
C SER A 173 1.63 -29.45 -2.98
N ASP A 174 1.23 -30.71 -3.12
CA ASP A 174 -0.18 -31.13 -3.33
C ASP A 174 -1.10 -30.75 -2.15
N GLU A 175 -0.54 -30.36 -1.00
CA GLU A 175 -1.27 -29.90 0.18
C GLU A 175 -1.65 -28.40 0.12
N ASN A 176 -1.62 -27.80 -1.06
CA ASN A 176 -1.88 -26.38 -1.26
C ASN A 176 -0.89 -25.49 -0.49
N ARG A 177 0.36 -25.90 -0.43
CA ARG A 177 1.42 -25.22 0.30
C ARG A 177 2.50 -24.72 -0.64
N ILE A 178 3.01 -23.54 -0.34
CA ILE A 178 4.20 -22.97 -0.93
C ILE A 178 5.29 -22.95 0.14
N THR A 179 6.48 -23.45 -0.19
CA THR A 179 7.64 -23.31 0.67
C THR A 179 8.72 -22.52 -0.08
N TRP A 180 9.12 -21.39 0.47
CA TRP A 180 10.30 -20.65 0.00
C TRP A 180 11.51 -21.05 0.83
N HIS A 181 12.63 -21.29 0.15
CA HIS A 181 13.90 -21.66 0.72
C HIS A 181 14.93 -20.60 0.41
N PHE A 182 15.43 -19.93 1.42
CA PHE A 182 16.54 -18.98 1.36
C PHE A 182 17.81 -19.62 1.88
N ASP A 183 18.42 -20.48 1.05
CA ASP A 183 19.64 -21.20 1.40
C ASP A 183 20.85 -20.27 1.46
N ASN A 184 21.70 -20.44 2.49
CA ASN A 184 22.90 -19.63 2.70
C ASN A 184 22.64 -18.10 2.73
N ILE A 185 21.48 -17.70 3.19
CA ILE A 185 21.10 -16.28 3.32
C ILE A 185 22.03 -15.54 4.27
N ASN A 186 22.54 -16.22 5.32
CA ASN A 186 23.38 -15.65 6.37
C ASN A 186 22.81 -14.35 6.94
N LEU A 187 21.49 -14.37 7.22
CA LEU A 187 20.73 -13.21 7.65
C LEU A 187 21.22 -12.73 9.02
N PRO A 188 21.82 -11.53 9.15
CA PRO A 188 22.32 -11.01 10.43
C PRO A 188 21.23 -10.98 11.50
N ASP A 189 21.60 -10.94 12.76
CA ASP A 189 20.66 -10.62 13.83
C ASP A 189 20.37 -9.11 13.90
N SER A 190 19.18 -8.77 14.38
CA SER A 190 18.71 -7.38 14.41
C SER A 190 19.50 -6.46 15.35
N ALA A 191 20.24 -7.01 16.32
CA ALA A 191 21.09 -6.23 17.20
C ALA A 191 22.42 -5.87 16.53
N SER A 192 22.93 -6.75 15.65
CA SER A 192 24.20 -6.55 14.93
C SER A 192 24.01 -5.70 13.67
N ASP A 193 22.95 -5.94 12.91
CA ASP A 193 22.61 -5.19 11.70
C ASP A 193 21.10 -5.11 11.54
N PRO A 194 20.45 -4.07 12.09
CA PRO A 194 18.99 -3.93 12.03
C PRO A 194 18.42 -3.93 10.61
N ALA A 195 19.11 -3.31 9.67
CA ALA A 195 18.63 -3.21 8.28
C ALA A 195 18.88 -4.52 7.50
N GLY A 196 20.04 -5.13 7.66
CA GLY A 196 20.38 -6.38 6.99
C GLY A 196 19.73 -7.62 7.60
N SER A 197 19.04 -7.49 8.76
CA SER A 197 18.36 -8.60 9.44
C SER A 197 16.95 -8.89 8.91
N ILE A 198 16.45 -8.08 7.96
CA ILE A 198 15.09 -8.16 7.41
C ILE A 198 15.14 -8.87 6.08
N GLY A 199 14.06 -9.61 5.78
CA GLY A 199 13.80 -10.19 4.48
C GLY A 199 12.31 -10.19 4.14
N PHE A 200 12.00 -10.34 2.85
CA PHE A 200 10.62 -10.46 2.40
C PHE A 200 10.48 -11.33 1.15
N VAL A 201 9.26 -11.79 0.93
CA VAL A 201 8.77 -12.30 -0.35
C VAL A 201 7.38 -11.75 -0.62
N THR A 202 7.16 -11.27 -1.84
CA THR A 202 5.87 -10.78 -2.32
C THR A 202 5.42 -11.60 -3.51
N TYR A 203 4.19 -12.06 -3.49
CA TYR A 203 3.58 -12.81 -4.58
C TYR A 203 2.11 -12.40 -4.75
N LYS A 204 1.58 -12.60 -5.94
CA LYS A 204 0.13 -12.51 -6.16
C LYS A 204 -0.42 -13.87 -6.59
N ILE A 205 -1.68 -14.07 -6.28
CA ILE A 205 -2.37 -15.33 -6.54
C ILE A 205 -3.84 -15.03 -6.87
N ARG A 206 -4.40 -15.80 -7.81
CA ARG A 206 -5.77 -15.58 -8.27
C ARG A 206 -6.78 -16.21 -7.32
N VAL A 207 -7.86 -15.48 -7.07
CA VAL A 207 -9.08 -16.02 -6.46
C VAL A 207 -9.75 -16.95 -7.47
N LYS A 208 -10.16 -18.14 -7.04
CA LYS A 208 -10.85 -19.10 -7.92
C LYS A 208 -12.21 -18.57 -8.35
N GLU A 209 -12.60 -18.91 -9.58
CA GLU A 209 -13.88 -18.49 -10.16
C GLU A 209 -15.12 -19.06 -9.42
N ASP A 210 -14.95 -20.13 -8.67
CA ASP A 210 -16.01 -20.74 -7.85
C ASP A 210 -16.13 -20.13 -6.44
N ALA A 211 -15.27 -19.17 -6.08
CA ALA A 211 -15.41 -18.43 -4.85
C ALA A 211 -16.64 -17.49 -4.95
N VAL A 212 -17.59 -17.67 -4.05
CA VAL A 212 -18.86 -16.93 -4.05
C VAL A 212 -18.81 -15.76 -3.08
N VAL A 213 -19.77 -14.83 -3.22
CA VAL A 213 -19.98 -13.75 -2.24
C VAL A 213 -20.14 -14.35 -0.84
N GLY A 214 -19.45 -13.76 0.14
CA GLY A 214 -19.36 -14.24 1.51
C GLY A 214 -18.23 -15.24 1.77
N THR A 215 -17.46 -15.63 0.73
CA THR A 215 -16.26 -16.46 0.93
C THR A 215 -15.24 -15.71 1.77
N VAL A 216 -14.75 -16.36 2.81
CA VAL A 216 -13.67 -15.88 3.66
C VAL A 216 -12.38 -16.61 3.29
N ILE A 217 -11.37 -15.86 2.90
CA ILE A 217 -10.03 -16.35 2.56
C ILE A 217 -9.10 -15.97 3.70
N THR A 218 -8.40 -16.95 4.26
CA THR A 218 -7.41 -16.70 5.32
C THR A 218 -6.04 -17.18 4.88
N ASN A 219 -5.00 -16.48 5.32
CA ASN A 219 -3.65 -16.88 4.97
C ASN A 219 -2.66 -16.56 6.10
N THR A 220 -1.84 -17.55 6.48
CA THR A 220 -0.85 -17.49 7.56
C THR A 220 0.44 -18.14 7.11
N ALA A 221 1.56 -17.48 7.31
CA ALA A 221 2.87 -18.06 7.02
C ALA A 221 3.61 -18.50 8.29
N TYR A 222 4.49 -19.48 8.12
CA TYR A 222 5.34 -20.05 9.16
C TYR A 222 6.79 -19.89 8.75
N ILE A 223 7.54 -19.10 9.51
CA ILE A 223 8.90 -18.71 9.19
C ILE A 223 9.88 -19.50 10.10
N TYR A 224 10.78 -20.22 9.50
CA TYR A 224 11.78 -21.03 10.20
C TYR A 224 13.17 -20.43 9.98
N PHE A 225 13.80 -19.97 11.05
CA PHE A 225 15.20 -19.56 11.06
C PHE A 225 16.06 -20.75 11.49
N ASP A 226 16.86 -21.27 10.58
CA ASP A 226 17.63 -22.51 10.77
C ASP A 226 16.72 -23.67 11.22
N TYR A 227 17.09 -24.37 12.29
CA TYR A 227 16.33 -25.49 12.86
C TYR A 227 15.43 -25.09 14.03
N ASN A 228 15.17 -23.81 14.22
CA ASN A 228 14.31 -23.32 15.29
C ASN A 228 12.83 -23.60 15.01
N PRO A 229 11.96 -23.62 16.04
CA PRO A 229 10.52 -23.63 15.84
C PRO A 229 10.05 -22.47 14.98
N ALA A 230 8.95 -22.67 14.26
CA ALA A 230 8.36 -21.64 13.42
C ALA A 230 7.99 -20.37 14.21
N VAL A 231 8.35 -19.24 13.66
CA VAL A 231 7.72 -17.96 14.00
C VAL A 231 6.49 -17.81 13.09
N ILE A 232 5.33 -17.68 13.70
CA ILE A 232 4.04 -17.65 12.99
C ILE A 232 3.65 -16.20 12.76
N THR A 233 3.34 -15.83 11.52
CA THR A 233 2.85 -14.48 11.21
C THR A 233 1.42 -14.26 11.73
N ASN A 234 0.94 -13.03 11.70
CA ASN A 234 -0.49 -12.80 11.77
C ASN A 234 -1.21 -13.55 10.61
N THR A 235 -2.50 -13.80 10.82
CA THR A 235 -3.38 -14.32 9.75
C THR A 235 -4.02 -13.15 9.03
N THR A 236 -3.80 -13.05 7.72
CA THR A 236 -4.59 -12.14 6.88
C THR A 236 -5.97 -12.71 6.68
N LYS A 237 -6.98 -11.83 6.62
CA LYS A 237 -8.37 -12.20 6.38
C LYS A 237 -8.94 -11.33 5.27
N THR A 238 -9.54 -11.97 4.28
CA THR A 238 -10.17 -11.33 3.14
C THR A 238 -11.54 -11.92 2.95
N THR A 239 -12.59 -11.11 2.95
CA THR A 239 -13.98 -11.54 2.75
C THR A 239 -14.48 -10.98 1.43
N LEU A 240 -14.87 -11.86 0.51
CA LEU A 240 -15.43 -11.51 -0.79
C LEU A 240 -16.88 -11.04 -0.63
N GLU A 241 -17.07 -9.90 -0.03
CA GLU A 241 -18.37 -9.32 0.20
C GLU A 241 -18.23 -7.81 0.36
N LEU A 242 -19.08 -7.04 -0.31
CA LEU A 242 -19.22 -5.64 0.05
C LEU A 242 -19.96 -5.60 1.40
N PRO A 243 -19.45 -4.89 2.40
CA PRO A 243 -20.10 -4.86 3.70
C PRO A 243 -21.57 -4.49 3.56
N ASN A 244 -22.50 -5.32 4.12
CA ASN A 244 -23.96 -5.12 4.06
C ASN A 244 -24.49 -3.94 4.91
N SER A 245 -23.76 -3.45 5.83
CA SER A 245 -23.65 -2.03 6.06
C SER A 245 -22.42 -1.65 5.28
N ILE A 246 -22.62 -1.00 4.19
CA ILE A 246 -21.70 0.04 3.89
C ILE A 246 -21.53 0.73 5.26
N GLN A 247 -20.44 0.49 5.99
CA GLN A 247 -19.62 1.64 6.21
C GLN A 247 -19.14 1.94 4.79
N GLU A 248 -20.12 2.33 3.97
CA GLU A 248 -19.85 3.37 3.04
C GLU A 248 -18.96 4.28 3.87
N PHE A 249 -17.75 4.59 3.38
CA PHE A 249 -17.40 5.94 3.61
C PHE A 249 -18.62 6.72 3.10
N ASN A 250 -19.70 6.72 3.94
CA ASN A 250 -21.01 7.26 3.67
C ASN A 250 -20.97 8.76 3.84
N GLN A 251 -19.76 9.29 3.64
CA GLN A 251 -19.56 10.69 3.48
C GLN A 251 -18.68 10.86 2.25
N TYR A 252 -19.31 10.91 1.07
CA TYR A 252 -18.61 11.45 -0.08
C TYR A 252 -18.16 12.86 0.31
N LEU A 253 -16.85 13.07 0.26
CA LEU A 253 -16.27 14.38 0.44
C LEU A 253 -16.24 15.07 -0.92
N ASN A 254 -17.21 15.91 -1.15
CA ASN A 254 -17.27 16.72 -2.37
C ASN A 254 -16.33 17.92 -2.25
N VAL A 255 -15.49 18.12 -3.26
CA VAL A 255 -14.53 19.22 -3.33
C VAL A 255 -14.85 20.06 -4.56
N TYR A 256 -15.22 21.32 -4.35
CA TYR A 256 -15.49 22.22 -5.47
C TYR A 256 -15.13 23.67 -5.15
N PRO A 257 -14.78 24.48 -6.19
CA PRO A 257 -14.54 24.03 -7.56
C PRO A 257 -13.31 23.12 -7.64
N ASN A 258 -13.29 22.23 -8.64
CA ASN A 258 -12.12 21.41 -8.99
C ASN A 258 -12.00 21.42 -10.52
N PRO A 259 -10.98 22.05 -11.13
CA PRO A 259 -9.84 22.73 -10.51
C PRO A 259 -10.21 23.93 -9.62
N ALA A 260 -9.45 24.09 -8.54
CA ALA A 260 -9.58 25.15 -7.57
C ALA A 260 -8.78 26.38 -7.96
N GLY A 261 -9.33 27.56 -7.70
CA GLY A 261 -8.62 28.84 -7.69
C GLY A 261 -8.29 29.27 -6.26
N ASP A 262 -8.78 30.46 -5.88
CA ASP A 262 -8.49 31.09 -4.58
C ASP A 262 -9.08 30.38 -3.37
N HIS A 263 -10.08 29.50 -3.55
CA HIS A 263 -10.71 28.77 -2.47
C HIS A 263 -11.33 27.45 -2.96
N ILE A 264 -11.47 26.52 -2.03
CA ILE A 264 -12.26 25.28 -2.19
C ILE A 264 -13.31 25.22 -1.11
N LEU A 265 -14.42 24.59 -1.42
CA LEU A 265 -15.45 24.19 -0.47
C LEU A 265 -15.42 22.68 -0.35
N LEU A 266 -15.20 22.19 0.85
CA LEU A 266 -15.34 20.79 1.20
C LEU A 266 -16.74 20.57 1.75
N GLN A 267 -17.49 19.64 1.19
CA GLN A 267 -18.83 19.31 1.64
C GLN A 267 -18.96 17.81 1.86
N LEU A 268 -19.36 17.44 3.06
CA LEU A 268 -19.80 16.09 3.39
C LEU A 268 -21.27 15.91 2.94
N GLU A 269 -21.63 14.77 2.38
CA GLU A 269 -23.01 14.50 1.97
C GLU A 269 -23.95 14.37 3.16
N GLU A 270 -23.47 13.82 4.27
CA GLU A 270 -24.25 13.67 5.48
C GLU A 270 -23.78 14.62 6.59
N VAL A 271 -24.68 14.87 7.55
CA VAL A 271 -24.35 15.69 8.71
C VAL A 271 -23.33 14.95 9.58
N ASN A 272 -22.16 15.56 9.72
CA ASN A 272 -21.13 15.08 10.63
C ASN A 272 -21.60 15.19 12.08
N THR A 273 -21.95 14.07 12.71
CA THR A 273 -22.51 14.04 14.09
C THR A 273 -21.45 14.06 15.19
N SER A 274 -20.21 13.68 14.86
CA SER A 274 -19.11 13.50 15.85
C SER A 274 -17.93 14.46 15.66
N GLY A 275 -17.93 15.27 14.61
CA GLY A 275 -16.74 16.03 14.20
C GLY A 275 -15.79 15.20 13.37
N CYS A 276 -14.96 15.84 12.53
CA CYS A 276 -13.88 15.18 11.85
C CYS A 276 -12.65 16.07 11.67
N ASN A 277 -11.48 15.45 11.68
CA ASN A 277 -10.20 16.08 11.40
C ASN A 277 -9.98 16.05 9.88
N ILE A 278 -9.70 17.20 9.29
CA ILE A 278 -9.41 17.35 7.86
C ILE A 278 -7.94 17.71 7.71
N LYS A 279 -7.19 16.90 6.97
CA LYS A 279 -5.84 17.23 6.57
C LYS A 279 -5.74 17.32 5.06
N ILE A 280 -5.03 18.34 4.57
CA ILE A 280 -4.70 18.51 3.15
C ILE A 280 -3.20 18.29 2.99
N TYR A 281 -2.84 17.50 1.99
CA TYR A 281 -1.47 17.13 1.67
C TYR A 281 -1.13 17.58 0.25
N ASN A 282 0.13 17.97 0.05
CA ASN A 282 0.68 18.08 -1.29
C ASN A 282 1.15 16.71 -1.82
N ILE A 283 1.63 16.67 -3.06
CA ILE A 283 2.11 15.44 -3.70
C ILE A 283 3.31 14.78 -2.97
N ASN A 284 4.04 15.53 -2.15
CA ASN A 284 5.17 15.03 -1.35
C ASN A 284 4.71 14.46 0.02
N GLY A 285 3.40 14.45 0.29
CA GLY A 285 2.86 14.01 1.57
C GLY A 285 2.99 15.03 2.72
N GLU A 286 3.43 16.26 2.42
CA GLU A 286 3.51 17.31 3.42
C GLU A 286 2.13 17.84 3.76
N VAL A 287 1.82 17.97 5.05
CA VAL A 287 0.55 18.54 5.52
C VAL A 287 0.55 20.04 5.25
N ILE A 288 -0.34 20.49 4.38
CA ILE A 288 -0.53 21.89 4.02
C ILE A 288 -1.57 22.55 4.90
N LEU A 289 -2.58 21.80 5.34
CA LEU A 289 -3.63 22.24 6.24
C LEU A 289 -3.99 21.14 7.21
N ASP A 290 -4.19 21.51 8.46
CA ASP A 290 -4.82 20.71 9.51
C ASP A 290 -5.98 21.50 10.08
N ALA A 291 -7.20 21.01 9.96
CA ALA A 291 -8.43 21.70 10.34
C ALA A 291 -9.45 20.73 10.92
N VAL A 292 -10.36 21.25 11.72
CA VAL A 292 -11.46 20.47 12.30
C VAL A 292 -12.78 20.93 11.70
N LEU A 293 -13.59 19.99 11.26
CA LEU A 293 -15.00 20.21 10.95
C LEU A 293 -15.82 19.80 12.18
N GLU A 294 -16.41 20.77 12.83
CA GLU A 294 -17.14 20.56 14.08
C GLU A 294 -18.40 19.71 13.90
N ALA A 295 -18.83 19.03 14.94
CA ALA A 295 -20.07 18.28 14.95
C ALA A 295 -21.28 19.18 14.54
N GLY A 296 -22.08 18.69 13.63
CA GLY A 296 -23.23 19.43 13.06
C GLY A 296 -22.87 20.28 11.82
N GLN A 297 -21.60 20.45 11.49
CA GLN A 297 -21.17 21.12 10.26
C GLN A 297 -21.11 20.11 9.11
N GLN A 298 -21.56 20.53 7.93
CA GLN A 298 -21.48 19.74 6.69
C GLN A 298 -20.47 20.28 5.70
N MET A 299 -19.97 21.51 5.91
CA MET A 299 -19.07 22.13 4.95
C MET A 299 -18.04 23.03 5.64
N ILE A 300 -16.88 23.13 5.00
CA ILE A 300 -15.82 24.06 5.37
C ILE A 300 -15.22 24.68 4.10
N GLN A 301 -15.04 25.99 4.14
CA GLN A 301 -14.34 26.73 3.07
C GLN A 301 -12.88 26.90 3.44
N ILE A 302 -12.00 26.56 2.52
CA ILE A 302 -10.54 26.62 2.69
C ILE A 302 -9.99 27.59 1.65
N ASN A 303 -9.11 28.48 2.08
CA ASN A 303 -8.40 29.40 1.21
C ASN A 303 -7.22 28.66 0.56
N SER A 304 -7.25 28.52 -0.75
CA SER A 304 -6.21 27.88 -1.57
C SER A 304 -5.37 28.88 -2.40
N SER A 305 -5.57 30.20 -2.22
CA SER A 305 -4.88 31.22 -3.02
C SER A 305 -3.34 31.19 -2.93
N ASN A 306 -2.81 30.63 -1.84
CA ASN A 306 -1.38 30.49 -1.63
C ASN A 306 -0.85 29.08 -1.95
N TYR A 307 -1.71 28.17 -2.42
CA TYR A 307 -1.27 26.83 -2.79
C TYR A 307 -0.65 26.88 -4.18
N PRO A 308 0.56 26.33 -4.38
CA PRO A 308 1.09 26.15 -5.73
C PRO A 308 0.15 25.36 -6.65
N ASN A 309 0.22 25.64 -7.96
CA ASN A 309 -0.51 24.82 -8.93
C ASN A 309 -0.07 23.37 -8.81
N GLY A 310 -1.02 22.44 -8.70
CA GLY A 310 -0.71 21.03 -8.52
C GLY A 310 -1.86 20.22 -7.97
N ILE A 311 -1.59 18.95 -7.71
CA ILE A 311 -2.55 17.98 -7.13
C ILE A 311 -2.41 18.00 -5.61
N TYR A 312 -3.55 17.99 -4.93
CA TYR A 312 -3.66 17.92 -3.47
C TYR A 312 -4.59 16.79 -3.07
N PHE A 313 -4.29 16.20 -1.93
CA PHE A 313 -5.06 15.12 -1.34
C PHE A 313 -5.65 15.56 0.00
N ILE A 314 -6.84 15.09 0.28
CA ILE A 314 -7.57 15.39 1.50
C ILE A 314 -7.86 14.10 2.22
N SER A 315 -7.56 14.03 3.52
CA SER A 315 -8.07 13.00 4.42
C SER A 315 -9.07 13.62 5.39
N CYS A 316 -10.16 12.92 5.65
CA CYS A 316 -11.09 13.21 6.72
C CYS A 316 -11.13 12.00 7.66
N SER A 317 -10.71 12.19 8.91
CA SER A 317 -10.71 11.16 9.95
C SER A 317 -11.64 11.57 11.10
N ASP A 318 -12.13 10.60 11.88
CA ASP A 318 -12.85 10.93 13.10
C ASP A 318 -11.89 11.45 14.19
N ILE A 319 -12.47 11.72 15.38
CA ILE A 319 -11.69 12.21 16.54
C ILE A 319 -10.74 11.14 17.12
N GLU A 320 -10.92 9.87 16.75
CA GLU A 320 -10.07 8.74 17.14
C GLU A 320 -8.96 8.48 16.10
N GLY A 321 -8.89 9.29 15.03
CA GLY A 321 -7.89 9.17 13.96
C GLY A 321 -8.24 8.18 12.85
N ILE A 322 -9.40 7.51 12.93
CA ILE A 322 -9.82 6.54 11.91
C ILE A 322 -10.24 7.28 10.64
N LEU A 323 -9.60 6.96 9.51
CA LEU A 323 -9.92 7.54 8.21
C LEU A 323 -11.37 7.22 7.83
N LYS A 324 -12.18 8.25 7.55
CA LYS A 324 -13.60 8.14 7.15
C LYS A 324 -13.79 8.32 5.66
N THR A 325 -13.05 9.22 5.04
CA THR A 325 -13.11 9.48 3.61
C THR A 325 -11.88 10.25 3.14
N ASN A 326 -11.62 10.20 1.85
CA ASN A 326 -10.57 10.98 1.21
C ASN A 326 -11.08 11.57 -0.10
N ALA A 327 -10.34 12.55 -0.61
CA ALA A 327 -10.59 13.16 -1.91
C ALA A 327 -9.28 13.71 -2.49
N LYS A 328 -9.29 13.98 -3.80
CA LYS A 328 -8.22 14.74 -4.45
C LYS A 328 -8.79 15.94 -5.20
N PHE A 329 -8.02 17.01 -5.29
CA PHE A 329 -8.36 18.18 -6.10
C PHE A 329 -7.12 18.78 -6.75
N ILE A 330 -7.35 19.59 -7.75
CA ILE A 330 -6.30 20.30 -8.51
C ILE A 330 -6.41 21.78 -8.18
N VAL A 331 -5.27 22.42 -7.92
CA VAL A 331 -5.17 23.90 -7.86
C VAL A 331 -4.60 24.38 -9.18
N ALA A 332 -5.30 25.35 -9.81
CA ALA A 332 -4.89 25.99 -11.06
C ALA A 332 -5.29 27.48 -11.00
N HIS A 333 -4.29 28.33 -10.82
CA HIS A 333 -4.43 29.79 -10.85
C HIS A 333 -4.15 30.35 -12.24
#